data_a8436119a1827441b93cd9e6be82db90
#
_entry.id   a8436119a1827441b93cd9e6be82db90
#
_cell.length_a   1.000
_cell.length_b   1.000
_cell.length_c   1.000
_cell.angle_alpha   90.00
_cell.angle_beta   90.00
_cell.angle_gamma   90.00
#
_symmetry.space_group_name_H-M   'P 1'
#
loop_
_entity.id
_entity.type
_entity.pdbx_description
1 polymer ?
#
loop_
_entity_poly.entity_id
_entity_poly.type
_entity_poly.pdbx_seq_one_letter_code
_entity_poly.pdbx_strand_id
1 'polypeptide(L)'
;MVASSGFSRYSPQQPQGSGAAERSRTLLDVIRDLDGASTELVERNKTIFFPGDPAERVYLIRRGAVRLSRVYESGEEITVALLRENSLFGVLSLLTGHRSDRFYHAVAFTRVEMVTAPAASVRAAIEADTAVGLRLLQGLSSRILQTETMIETLTHRDMSSRLVSFLLVLCRDFGVPDELGITIDLRLSHQAIAEAIGSTRVTITRLLGDLRQSGLVQIDRKKITVLDPIALAKRFS
;
A
#
# COMPACT_ATOMS: atom_id res chain seq x y z
N MET A 1 -4.18 32.92 -11.81
CA MET A 1 -3.76 32.26 -13.06
C MET A 1 -2.47 31.49 -12.76
N VAL A 2 -2.58 30.26 -12.24
CA VAL A 2 -1.47 29.35 -12.08
C VAL A 2 -1.93 28.01 -12.63
N ALA A 3 -1.12 27.45 -13.51
CA ALA A 3 -1.40 26.47 -14.52
C ALA A 3 -1.87 25.12 -13.99
N SER A 4 -2.91 24.61 -14.61
CA SER A 4 -3.28 23.21 -14.70
C SER A 4 -2.22 22.44 -15.48
N SER A 5 -1.34 21.73 -14.81
CA SER A 5 -0.44 20.75 -15.48
C SER A 5 -0.17 19.60 -14.56
N GLY A 6 -0.63 18.39 -14.97
CA GLY A 6 -0.08 17.19 -14.41
C GLY A 6 -0.93 15.94 -14.28
N PHE A 7 -2.10 15.83 -14.93
CA PHE A 7 -2.68 14.50 -15.17
C PHE A 7 -2.37 14.06 -16.61
N SER A 8 -1.08 13.90 -16.90
CA SER A 8 -0.64 13.24 -18.13
C SER A 8 -0.68 11.73 -17.93
N ARG A 9 -1.44 11.09 -18.78
CA ARG A 9 -1.63 9.68 -19.05
C ARG A 9 -0.40 8.82 -18.74
N TYR A 10 -0.37 8.20 -17.56
CA TYR A 10 0.49 7.06 -17.32
C TYR A 10 -0.30 5.80 -17.66
N SER A 11 -0.21 5.37 -18.93
CA SER A 11 -0.56 4.01 -19.32
C SER A 11 0.65 3.14 -19.03
N PRO A 12 0.53 2.07 -18.27
CA PRO A 12 1.61 1.09 -18.17
C PRO A 12 1.79 0.44 -19.54
N GLN A 13 2.85 0.80 -20.25
CA GLN A 13 3.28 0.09 -21.46
C GLN A 13 3.68 -1.32 -21.03
N GLN A 14 2.93 -2.31 -21.49
CA GLN A 14 3.39 -3.68 -21.52
C GLN A 14 4.58 -3.75 -22.49
N PRO A 15 5.71 -4.31 -22.12
CA PRO A 15 6.79 -4.54 -23.06
C PRO A 15 6.36 -5.62 -24.04
N GLN A 16 6.11 -5.23 -25.29
CA GLN A 16 6.06 -6.17 -26.41
C GLN A 16 7.50 -6.45 -26.81
N GLY A 17 7.96 -7.64 -26.55
CA GLY A 17 9.26 -8.15 -26.95
C GLY A 17 9.20 -9.66 -27.15
N SER A 18 9.11 -10.08 -28.40
CA SER A 18 9.22 -11.46 -28.85
C SER A 18 10.64 -12.00 -28.64
N GLY A 19 10.77 -13.02 -27.82
CA GLY A 19 12.02 -13.78 -27.64
C GLY A 19 11.78 -14.88 -26.63
N ALA A 20 12.11 -16.11 -26.96
CA ALA A 20 11.82 -17.37 -26.29
C ALA A 20 11.85 -17.29 -24.75
N ALA A 21 10.78 -17.79 -24.14
CA ALA A 21 10.41 -17.67 -22.74
C ALA A 21 11.40 -18.34 -21.77
N GLU A 22 12.39 -17.61 -21.33
CA GLU A 22 12.78 -17.63 -19.93
C GLU A 22 11.71 -16.78 -19.20
N ARG A 23 10.75 -17.43 -18.57
CA ARG A 23 9.79 -16.72 -17.69
C ARG A 23 10.63 -16.01 -16.65
N SER A 24 10.80 -14.72 -16.81
CA SER A 24 11.54 -13.88 -15.86
C SER A 24 10.95 -14.14 -14.47
N ARG A 25 11.71 -14.82 -13.59
CA ARG A 25 11.30 -15.16 -12.21
C ARG A 25 10.85 -13.87 -11.56
N THR A 26 9.63 -13.88 -11.01
CA THR A 26 9.10 -12.74 -10.26
C THR A 26 9.85 -12.59 -8.94
N LEU A 27 9.78 -11.41 -8.30
CA LEU A 27 10.34 -11.24 -6.97
C LEU A 27 9.73 -12.22 -5.96
N LEU A 28 8.46 -12.57 -6.14
CA LEU A 28 7.77 -13.57 -5.33
C LEU A 28 8.43 -14.95 -5.46
N ASP A 29 8.77 -15.38 -6.70
CA ASP A 29 9.42 -16.65 -6.93
C ASP A 29 10.82 -16.68 -6.30
N VAL A 30 11.54 -15.56 -6.41
CA VAL A 30 12.88 -15.43 -5.80
C VAL A 30 12.78 -15.56 -4.27
N ILE A 31 11.93 -14.77 -3.62
CA ILE A 31 11.83 -14.77 -2.15
C ILE A 31 11.31 -16.12 -1.63
N ARG A 32 10.35 -16.75 -2.33
CA ARG A 32 9.78 -18.04 -1.95
C ARG A 32 10.80 -19.18 -1.97
N ASP A 33 11.73 -19.15 -2.92
CA ASP A 33 12.71 -20.21 -3.14
C ASP A 33 13.98 -20.01 -2.30
N LEU A 34 14.06 -18.96 -1.45
CA LEU A 34 15.18 -18.75 -0.55
C LEU A 34 15.15 -19.74 0.63
N ASP A 35 16.34 -20.10 1.11
CA ASP A 35 16.48 -20.91 2.31
C ASP A 35 15.86 -20.22 3.52
N GLY A 36 15.07 -20.95 4.30
CA GLY A 36 14.31 -20.44 5.44
C GLY A 36 13.10 -19.58 5.07
N ALA A 37 12.70 -19.54 3.78
CA ALA A 37 11.45 -18.89 3.38
C ALA A 37 10.23 -19.69 3.88
N SER A 38 9.16 -18.96 4.20
CA SER A 38 7.88 -19.53 4.61
C SER A 38 6.72 -18.68 4.11
N THR A 39 5.54 -19.29 4.00
CA THR A 39 4.30 -18.56 3.73
C THR A 39 3.54 -18.39 5.04
N GLU A 40 3.13 -17.18 5.32
CA GLU A 40 2.39 -16.81 6.53
C GLU A 40 1.02 -16.24 6.16
N LEU A 41 0.03 -16.55 6.99
CA LEU A 41 -1.31 -16.02 6.92
C LEU A 41 -1.60 -15.23 8.18
N VAL A 42 -1.89 -13.94 8.01
CA VAL A 42 -2.18 -13.02 9.12
C VAL A 42 -3.60 -12.51 9.00
N GLU A 43 -4.39 -12.70 10.05
CA GLU A 43 -5.77 -12.22 10.10
C GLU A 43 -5.82 -10.69 10.20
N ARG A 44 -6.92 -10.12 9.71
CA ARG A 44 -7.16 -8.68 9.73
C ARG A 44 -6.97 -8.08 11.12
N ASN A 45 -6.38 -6.88 11.18
CA ASN A 45 -6.05 -6.10 12.38
C ASN A 45 -5.03 -6.76 13.32
N LYS A 46 -4.36 -7.83 12.88
CA LYS A 46 -3.24 -8.40 13.63
C LYS A 46 -1.94 -7.71 13.26
N THR A 47 -1.12 -7.47 14.26
CA THR A 47 0.23 -6.94 14.09
C THR A 47 1.14 -8.00 13.50
N ILE A 48 1.96 -7.58 12.53
CA ILE A 48 3.01 -8.39 11.90
C ILE A 48 4.32 -8.15 12.65
N PHE A 49 4.63 -6.89 12.94
CA PHE A 49 5.74 -6.49 13.81
C PHE A 49 5.54 -5.08 14.37
N PHE A 50 6.17 -4.80 15.50
CA PHE A 50 6.21 -3.50 16.15
C PHE A 50 7.54 -2.76 15.92
N PRO A 51 7.59 -1.42 16.12
CA PRO A 51 8.85 -0.70 16.23
C PRO A 51 9.68 -1.28 17.38
N GLY A 52 10.98 -1.50 17.14
CA GLY A 52 11.90 -2.11 18.11
C GLY A 52 11.98 -3.64 18.04
N ASP A 53 11.06 -4.32 17.35
CA ASP A 53 11.20 -5.77 17.13
C ASP A 53 12.45 -6.08 16.28
N PRO A 54 13.08 -7.26 16.46
CA PRO A 54 14.20 -7.69 15.63
C PRO A 54 13.83 -7.74 14.13
N ALA A 55 14.66 -7.14 13.30
CA ALA A 55 14.42 -7.04 11.86
C ALA A 55 15.10 -8.18 11.08
N GLU A 56 14.85 -9.41 11.49
CA GLU A 56 15.51 -10.61 10.96
C GLU A 56 14.89 -11.13 9.65
N ARG A 57 13.69 -10.72 9.32
CA ARG A 57 12.94 -11.23 8.16
C ARG A 57 12.47 -10.10 7.24
N VAL A 58 12.34 -10.45 5.97
CA VAL A 58 11.75 -9.61 4.90
C VAL A 58 10.44 -10.25 4.48
N TYR A 59 9.47 -9.43 4.09
CA TYR A 59 8.11 -9.84 3.76
C TYR A 59 7.71 -9.37 2.39
N LEU A 60 7.07 -10.23 1.61
CA LEU A 60 6.44 -9.90 0.31
C LEU A 60 4.96 -10.27 0.37
N ILE A 61 4.09 -9.30 0.13
CA ILE A 61 2.64 -9.52 0.15
C ILE A 61 2.26 -10.31 -1.10
N ARG A 62 1.66 -11.49 -0.92
CA ARG A 62 1.09 -12.30 -1.99
C ARG A 62 -0.37 -11.91 -2.24
N ARG A 63 -1.13 -11.65 -1.15
CA ARG A 63 -2.54 -11.24 -1.22
C ARG A 63 -2.92 -10.40 -0.02
N GLY A 64 -3.77 -9.39 -0.25
CA GLY A 64 -4.25 -8.51 0.79
C GLY A 64 -3.46 -7.21 0.90
N ALA A 65 -3.65 -6.50 2.00
CA ALA A 65 -3.05 -5.19 2.25
C ALA A 65 -2.47 -5.09 3.66
N VAL A 66 -1.31 -4.43 3.78
CA VAL A 66 -0.61 -4.14 5.04
C VAL A 66 -0.52 -2.64 5.24
N ARG A 67 -0.92 -2.15 6.40
CA ARG A 67 -0.70 -0.76 6.82
C ARG A 67 0.64 -0.66 7.55
N LEU A 68 1.46 0.28 7.12
CA LEU A 68 2.65 0.71 7.85
C LEU A 68 2.40 2.06 8.48
N SER A 69 2.75 2.21 9.75
CA SER A 69 2.61 3.45 10.51
C SER A 69 3.83 3.74 11.38
N ARG A 70 4.00 5.02 11.70
CA ARG A 70 4.92 5.47 12.75
C ARG A 70 4.12 5.65 14.02
N VAL A 71 4.63 5.09 15.10
CA VAL A 71 4.09 5.29 16.44
C VAL A 71 5.01 6.27 17.17
N TYR A 72 4.45 7.32 17.74
CA TYR A 72 5.15 8.34 18.49
C TYR A 72 5.03 8.09 20.00
N GLU A 73 5.91 8.68 20.79
CA GLU A 73 5.87 8.57 22.26
C GLU A 73 4.56 9.10 22.86
N SER A 74 3.91 10.03 22.18
CA SER A 74 2.57 10.53 22.53
C SER A 74 1.46 9.48 22.41
N GLY A 75 1.75 8.32 21.80
CA GLY A 75 0.77 7.30 21.43
C GLY A 75 0.05 7.60 20.09
N GLU A 76 0.37 8.72 19.45
CA GLU A 76 -0.15 9.03 18.12
C GLU A 76 0.44 8.09 17.08
N GLU A 77 -0.41 7.61 16.17
CA GLU A 77 -0.03 6.71 15.08
C GLU A 77 -0.35 7.36 13.72
N ILE A 78 0.68 7.57 12.90
CA ILE A 78 0.54 8.16 11.57
C ILE A 78 0.79 7.08 10.51
N THR A 79 -0.19 6.85 9.64
CA THR A 79 -0.04 5.95 8.50
C THR A 79 0.94 6.54 7.48
N VAL A 80 1.99 5.78 7.17
CA VAL A 80 3.02 6.20 6.20
C VAL A 80 2.87 5.48 4.85
N ALA A 81 2.24 4.31 4.83
CA ALA A 81 1.96 3.59 3.60
C ALA A 81 0.85 2.55 3.79
N LEU A 82 0.09 2.31 2.73
CA LEU A 82 -0.80 1.16 2.59
C LEU A 82 -0.25 0.29 1.46
N LEU A 83 0.33 -0.84 1.83
CA LEU A 83 1.01 -1.74 0.93
C LEU A 83 0.04 -2.75 0.33
N ARG A 84 0.12 -2.97 -0.98
CA ARG A 84 -0.70 -3.91 -1.74
C ARG A 84 0.07 -5.17 -2.13
N GLU A 85 -0.57 -6.04 -2.88
CA GLU A 85 0.05 -7.22 -3.47
C GLU A 85 1.33 -6.86 -4.23
N ASN A 86 2.32 -7.75 -4.15
CA ASN A 86 3.69 -7.59 -4.67
C ASN A 86 4.51 -6.49 -3.99
N SER A 87 4.01 -5.90 -2.90
CA SER A 87 4.81 -4.95 -2.10
C SER A 87 5.74 -5.69 -1.16
N LEU A 88 7.02 -5.27 -1.19
CA LEU A 88 8.06 -5.75 -0.28
C LEU A 88 8.15 -4.82 0.92
N PHE A 89 8.28 -5.37 2.13
CA PHE A 89 8.47 -4.58 3.36
C PHE A 89 9.36 -5.29 4.37
N GLY A 90 9.77 -4.58 5.40
CA GLY A 90 10.74 -5.08 6.37
C GLY A 90 12.19 -5.10 5.85
N VAL A 91 12.48 -4.40 4.73
CA VAL A 91 13.79 -4.42 4.04
C VAL A 91 14.80 -3.42 4.57
N LEU A 92 14.42 -2.47 5.41
CA LEU A 92 15.37 -1.47 5.91
C LEU A 92 16.55 -2.10 6.64
N SER A 93 16.35 -3.21 7.32
CA SER A 93 17.41 -3.98 7.97
C SER A 93 18.45 -4.56 7.01
N LEU A 94 18.10 -4.79 5.75
CA LEU A 94 19.05 -5.26 4.74
C LEU A 94 20.07 -4.20 4.40
N LEU A 95 19.67 -2.93 4.43
CA LEU A 95 20.46 -1.80 3.94
C LEU A 95 21.29 -1.13 5.03
N THR A 96 20.81 -1.15 6.27
CA THR A 96 21.43 -0.36 7.36
C THR A 96 22.49 -1.09 8.15
N GLY A 97 22.72 -2.39 7.91
CA GLY A 97 23.88 -3.19 8.38
C GLY A 97 24.13 -3.30 9.89
N HIS A 98 23.65 -2.35 10.71
CA HIS A 98 23.99 -2.21 12.12
C HIS A 98 22.82 -1.92 13.07
N ARG A 99 21.59 -1.77 12.57
CA ARG A 99 20.40 -1.66 13.40
C ARG A 99 19.39 -2.71 12.97
N SER A 100 19.26 -3.71 13.82
CA SER A 100 18.37 -4.85 13.61
C SER A 100 16.93 -4.62 14.04
N ASP A 101 16.48 -3.36 14.21
CA ASP A 101 15.19 -3.07 14.77
C ASP A 101 14.20 -2.55 13.73
N ARG A 102 12.93 -2.88 13.88
CA ARG A 102 11.85 -2.37 13.06
C ARG A 102 11.59 -0.89 13.35
N PHE A 103 11.38 -0.10 12.30
CA PHE A 103 11.06 1.33 12.43
C PHE A 103 9.57 1.63 12.41
N TYR A 104 8.77 0.69 11.91
CA TYR A 104 7.34 0.88 11.67
C TYR A 104 6.54 -0.16 12.44
N HIS A 105 5.31 0.21 12.79
CA HIS A 105 4.27 -0.73 13.14
C HIS A 105 3.66 -1.26 11.84
N ALA A 106 3.69 -2.56 11.63
CA ALA A 106 3.09 -3.23 10.48
C ALA A 106 1.86 -4.01 10.93
N VAL A 107 0.70 -3.67 10.36
CA VAL A 107 -0.59 -4.29 10.70
C VAL A 107 -1.24 -4.84 9.44
N ALA A 108 -1.78 -6.04 9.50
CA ALA A 108 -2.61 -6.62 8.45
C ALA A 108 -3.91 -5.80 8.31
N PHE A 109 -3.99 -4.95 7.29
CA PHE A 109 -5.16 -4.10 7.03
C PHE A 109 -6.37 -4.90 6.56
N THR A 110 -6.11 -5.96 5.81
CA THR A 110 -7.06 -7.03 5.48
C THR A 110 -6.51 -8.35 6.02
N ARG A 111 -7.14 -9.50 5.70
CA ARG A 111 -6.46 -10.79 5.79
C ARG A 111 -5.33 -10.81 4.78
N VAL A 112 -4.11 -11.12 5.20
CA VAL A 112 -2.89 -11.05 4.41
C VAL A 112 -2.26 -12.43 4.28
N GLU A 113 -1.96 -12.83 3.06
CA GLU A 113 -1.07 -13.92 2.74
C GLU A 113 0.27 -13.32 2.28
N MET A 114 1.37 -13.69 2.89
CA MET A 114 2.69 -13.17 2.57
C MET A 114 3.75 -14.27 2.58
N VAL A 115 4.75 -14.09 1.73
CA VAL A 115 5.98 -14.88 1.78
C VAL A 115 7.00 -14.10 2.60
N THR A 116 7.67 -14.78 3.50
CA THR A 116 8.70 -14.20 4.34
C THR A 116 9.99 -15.01 4.23
N ALA A 117 11.14 -14.35 4.25
CA ALA A 117 12.45 -14.97 4.21
C ALA A 117 13.42 -14.29 5.18
N PRO A 118 14.43 -15.02 5.68
CA PRO A 118 15.49 -14.43 6.49
C PRO A 118 16.19 -13.31 5.73
N ALA A 119 16.48 -12.20 6.40
CA ALA A 119 17.21 -11.06 5.81
C ALA A 119 18.58 -11.48 5.27
N ALA A 120 19.26 -12.41 5.97
CA ALA A 120 20.55 -12.96 5.53
C ALA A 120 20.45 -13.69 4.18
N SER A 121 19.40 -14.52 3.99
CA SER A 121 19.18 -15.25 2.73
C SER A 121 18.89 -14.31 1.56
N VAL A 122 18.10 -13.23 1.82
CA VAL A 122 17.85 -12.19 0.80
C VAL A 122 19.15 -11.46 0.43
N ARG A 123 19.99 -11.13 1.42
CA ARG A 123 21.29 -10.50 1.17
C ARG A 123 22.21 -11.39 0.32
N ALA A 124 22.34 -12.65 0.68
CA ALA A 124 23.11 -13.62 -0.08
C ALA A 124 22.61 -13.76 -1.53
N ALA A 125 21.30 -13.73 -1.74
CA ALA A 125 20.71 -13.77 -3.08
C ALA A 125 21.04 -12.51 -3.90
N ILE A 126 21.09 -11.32 -3.30
CA ILE A 126 21.49 -10.07 -3.95
C ILE A 126 22.98 -10.13 -4.37
N GLU A 127 23.84 -10.67 -3.50
CA GLU A 127 25.26 -10.83 -3.76
C GLU A 127 25.54 -11.85 -4.88
N ALA A 128 24.71 -12.90 -4.95
CA ALA A 128 24.84 -13.95 -5.97
C ALA A 128 24.27 -13.54 -7.33
N ASP A 129 23.21 -12.72 -7.37
CA ASP A 129 22.53 -12.30 -8.60
C ASP A 129 22.10 -10.83 -8.54
N THR A 130 22.78 -9.99 -9.28
CA THR A 130 22.48 -8.54 -9.39
C THR A 130 21.05 -8.26 -9.86
N ALA A 131 20.44 -9.16 -10.66
CA ALA A 131 19.07 -9.00 -11.10
C ALA A 131 18.06 -9.05 -9.92
N VAL A 132 18.37 -9.80 -8.87
CA VAL A 132 17.59 -9.80 -7.62
C VAL A 132 17.65 -8.41 -6.98
N GLY A 133 18.82 -7.81 -6.88
CA GLY A 133 19.02 -6.46 -6.35
C GLY A 133 18.22 -5.41 -7.14
N LEU A 134 18.23 -5.47 -8.46
CA LEU A 134 17.46 -4.56 -9.31
C LEU A 134 15.94 -4.69 -9.09
N ARG A 135 15.43 -5.90 -8.94
CA ARG A 135 13.99 -6.12 -8.62
C ARG A 135 13.61 -5.58 -7.24
N LEU A 136 14.49 -5.72 -6.26
CA LEU A 136 14.30 -5.12 -4.94
C LEU A 136 14.27 -3.59 -5.01
N LEU A 137 15.16 -2.97 -5.79
CA LEU A 137 15.17 -1.52 -6.02
C LEU A 137 13.88 -1.05 -6.69
N GLN A 138 13.35 -1.78 -7.67
CA GLN A 138 12.04 -1.48 -8.29
C GLN A 138 10.91 -1.54 -7.26
N GLY A 139 10.90 -2.54 -6.38
CA GLY A 139 9.93 -2.63 -5.28
C GLY A 139 10.02 -1.45 -4.30
N LEU A 140 11.24 -1.02 -3.96
CA LEU A 140 11.48 0.13 -3.10
C LEU A 140 11.06 1.45 -3.77
N SER A 141 11.32 1.62 -5.07
CA SER A 141 10.86 2.78 -5.84
C SER A 141 9.34 2.92 -5.82
N SER A 142 8.62 1.80 -6.04
CA SER A 142 7.15 1.79 -5.93
C SER A 142 6.68 2.19 -4.53
N ARG A 143 7.39 1.77 -3.49
CA ARG A 143 7.07 2.14 -2.11
C ARG A 143 7.30 3.63 -1.82
N ILE A 144 8.36 4.23 -2.34
CA ILE A 144 8.62 5.67 -2.22
C ILE A 144 7.43 6.44 -2.79
N LEU A 145 6.98 6.12 -4.00
CA LEU A 145 5.81 6.74 -4.64
C LEU A 145 4.52 6.59 -3.80
N GLN A 146 4.30 5.43 -3.19
CA GLN A 146 3.15 5.22 -2.28
C GLN A 146 3.23 6.13 -1.05
N THR A 147 4.43 6.27 -0.47
CA THR A 147 4.64 7.13 0.70
C THR A 147 4.46 8.60 0.35
N GLU A 148 4.99 9.07 -0.79
CA GLU A 148 4.80 10.43 -1.29
C GLU A 148 3.32 10.76 -1.48
N THR A 149 2.57 9.85 -2.12
CA THR A 149 1.11 10.01 -2.30
C THR A 149 0.37 10.07 -0.96
N MET A 150 0.79 9.28 0.04
CA MET A 150 0.18 9.36 1.38
C MET A 150 0.50 10.70 2.05
N ILE A 151 1.72 11.21 1.92
CA ILE A 151 2.09 12.54 2.42
C ILE A 151 1.21 13.60 1.77
N GLU A 152 1.07 13.61 0.43
CA GLU A 152 0.18 14.52 -0.27
C GLU A 152 -1.25 14.44 0.27
N THR A 153 -1.78 13.23 0.45
CA THR A 153 -3.11 13.02 1.04
C THR A 153 -3.23 13.67 2.41
N LEU A 154 -2.24 13.49 3.28
CA LEU A 154 -2.27 14.00 4.65
C LEU A 154 -2.01 15.51 4.76
N THR A 155 -1.46 16.15 3.73
CA THR A 155 -1.25 17.61 3.71
C THR A 155 -2.53 18.42 3.45
N HIS A 156 -3.60 17.81 2.96
CA HIS A 156 -4.87 18.51 2.81
C HIS A 156 -5.39 18.99 4.17
N ARG A 157 -5.74 20.29 4.24
CA ARG A 157 -6.20 20.92 5.49
C ARG A 157 -7.60 20.47 5.90
N ASP A 158 -8.51 20.40 4.95
CA ASP A 158 -9.86 19.95 5.23
C ASP A 158 -9.98 18.43 5.09
N MET A 159 -10.84 17.86 5.94
CA MET A 159 -11.00 16.43 6.04
C MET A 159 -11.73 15.82 4.84
N SER A 160 -12.55 16.61 4.12
CA SER A 160 -13.25 16.13 2.93
C SER A 160 -12.26 15.89 1.79
N SER A 161 -11.38 16.87 1.52
CA SER A 161 -10.30 16.74 0.52
C SER A 161 -9.35 15.60 0.87
N ARG A 162 -9.00 15.44 2.17
CA ARG A 162 -8.16 14.33 2.64
C ARG A 162 -8.82 12.98 2.39
N LEU A 163 -10.12 12.83 2.70
CA LEU A 163 -10.87 11.61 2.43
C LEU A 163 -10.95 11.32 0.93
N VAL A 164 -11.25 12.32 0.10
CA VAL A 164 -11.35 12.16 -1.35
C VAL A 164 -10.01 11.75 -1.94
N SER A 165 -8.91 12.42 -1.58
CA SER A 165 -7.56 12.06 -2.01
C SER A 165 -7.24 10.60 -1.64
N PHE A 166 -7.56 10.19 -0.40
CA PHE A 166 -7.37 8.82 0.05
C PHE A 166 -8.20 7.80 -0.75
N LEU A 167 -9.47 8.09 -1.05
CA LEU A 167 -10.31 7.21 -1.88
C LEU A 167 -9.75 7.08 -3.30
N LEU A 168 -9.22 8.15 -3.90
CA LEU A 168 -8.58 8.10 -5.22
C LEU A 168 -7.30 7.26 -5.21
N VAL A 169 -6.50 7.34 -4.13
CA VAL A 169 -5.34 6.45 -3.92
C VAL A 169 -5.80 4.99 -3.86
N LEU A 170 -6.86 4.71 -3.12
CA LEU A 170 -7.40 3.35 -3.03
C LEU A 170 -7.96 2.85 -4.36
N CYS A 171 -8.59 3.72 -5.16
CA CYS A 171 -9.03 3.37 -6.52
C CYS A 171 -7.85 3.00 -7.42
N ARG A 172 -6.76 3.76 -7.34
CA ARG A 172 -5.54 3.48 -8.12
C ARG A 172 -4.88 2.16 -7.73
N ASP A 173 -4.77 1.89 -6.42
CA ASP A 173 -3.96 0.79 -5.89
C ASP A 173 -4.76 -0.51 -5.70
N PHE A 174 -6.08 -0.42 -5.48
CA PHE A 174 -6.96 -1.55 -5.17
C PHE A 174 -8.27 -1.52 -5.96
N GLY A 175 -8.37 -0.64 -6.95
CA GLY A 175 -9.59 -0.48 -7.75
C GLY A 175 -9.75 -1.56 -8.80
N VAL A 176 -10.96 -2.08 -8.90
CA VAL A 176 -11.40 -2.96 -9.99
C VAL A 176 -12.52 -2.23 -10.74
N PRO A 177 -12.32 -1.92 -12.03
CA PRO A 177 -13.39 -1.32 -12.84
C PRO A 177 -14.61 -2.25 -12.89
N ASP A 178 -15.81 -1.67 -12.77
CA ASP A 178 -17.08 -2.35 -12.97
C ASP A 178 -18.05 -1.45 -13.76
N GLU A 179 -19.29 -1.91 -13.98
CA GLU A 179 -20.29 -1.17 -14.76
C GLU A 179 -20.69 0.17 -14.14
N LEU A 180 -20.49 0.36 -12.84
CA LEU A 180 -20.87 1.55 -12.09
C LEU A 180 -19.72 2.55 -11.95
N GLY A 181 -18.46 2.10 -12.04
CA GLY A 181 -17.30 2.93 -11.81
C GLY A 181 -16.06 2.12 -11.40
N ILE A 182 -15.40 2.52 -10.32
CA ILE A 182 -14.24 1.80 -9.77
C ILE A 182 -14.56 1.32 -8.37
N THR A 183 -14.70 0.01 -8.20
CA THR A 183 -14.91 -0.63 -6.90
C THR A 183 -13.58 -0.91 -6.22
N ILE A 184 -13.38 -0.35 -5.03
CA ILE A 184 -12.21 -0.62 -4.19
C ILE A 184 -12.33 -2.04 -3.64
N ASP A 185 -11.45 -2.96 -4.09
CA ASP A 185 -11.49 -4.37 -3.65
C ASP A 185 -10.89 -4.60 -2.27
N LEU A 186 -11.29 -3.74 -1.34
CA LEU A 186 -11.00 -3.86 0.09
C LEU A 186 -12.29 -3.69 0.88
N ARG A 187 -12.47 -4.50 1.92
CA ARG A 187 -13.53 -4.28 2.90
C ARG A 187 -13.10 -3.25 3.94
N LEU A 188 -13.49 -2.01 3.72
CA LEU A 188 -13.09 -0.87 4.54
C LEU A 188 -14.14 -0.60 5.62
N SER A 189 -13.71 -0.52 6.88
CA SER A 189 -14.54 0.06 7.94
C SER A 189 -14.28 1.56 8.02
N HIS A 190 -15.28 2.34 8.44
CA HIS A 190 -15.10 3.78 8.68
C HIS A 190 -14.00 4.05 9.72
N GLN A 191 -13.82 3.16 10.68
CA GLN A 191 -12.72 3.22 11.65
C GLN A 191 -11.35 3.06 10.97
N ALA A 192 -11.18 2.08 10.08
CA ALA A 192 -9.93 1.86 9.37
C ALA A 192 -9.56 3.03 8.45
N ILE A 193 -10.56 3.65 7.79
CA ILE A 193 -10.34 4.87 7.00
C ILE A 193 -9.93 6.02 7.93
N ALA A 194 -10.62 6.20 9.06
CA ALA A 194 -10.32 7.24 10.02
C ALA A 194 -8.87 7.16 10.53
N GLU A 195 -8.44 5.97 10.94
CA GLU A 195 -7.05 5.71 11.38
C GLU A 195 -6.03 5.98 10.27
N ALA A 196 -6.37 5.63 9.01
CA ALA A 196 -5.45 5.82 7.89
C ALA A 196 -5.19 7.29 7.57
N ILE A 197 -6.17 8.18 7.76
CA ILE A 197 -6.06 9.61 7.38
C ILE A 197 -6.08 10.58 8.57
N GLY A 198 -5.92 10.07 9.79
CA GLY A 198 -5.87 10.91 11.00
C GLY A 198 -7.20 11.60 11.31
N SER A 199 -8.31 10.83 11.33
CA SER A 199 -9.66 11.32 11.55
C SER A 199 -10.42 10.51 12.60
N THR A 200 -11.68 10.85 12.85
CA THR A 200 -12.59 10.07 13.69
C THR A 200 -13.57 9.26 12.85
N ARG A 201 -14.01 8.11 13.38
CA ARG A 201 -15.04 7.28 12.73
C ARG A 201 -16.32 8.09 12.45
N VAL A 202 -16.71 8.98 13.36
CA VAL A 202 -17.91 9.82 13.22
C VAL A 202 -17.78 10.75 12.02
N THR A 203 -16.63 11.45 11.91
CA THR A 203 -16.33 12.34 10.79
C THR A 203 -16.37 11.59 9.46
N ILE A 204 -15.71 10.43 9.38
CA ILE A 204 -15.69 9.61 8.15
C ILE A 204 -17.09 9.12 7.80
N THR A 205 -17.90 8.72 8.78
CA THR A 205 -19.30 8.28 8.54
C THR A 205 -20.12 9.39 7.91
N ARG A 206 -20.02 10.62 8.43
CA ARG A 206 -20.71 11.80 7.89
C ARG A 206 -20.24 12.11 6.47
N LEU A 207 -18.93 12.22 6.25
CA LEU A 207 -18.38 12.60 4.95
C LEU A 207 -18.67 11.56 3.85
N LEU A 208 -18.60 10.27 4.16
CA LEU A 208 -19.01 9.21 3.21
C LEU A 208 -20.51 9.26 2.92
N GLY A 209 -21.33 9.65 3.91
CA GLY A 209 -22.76 9.92 3.73
C GLY A 209 -23.00 11.06 2.74
N ASP A 210 -22.27 12.17 2.88
CA ASP A 210 -22.37 13.35 2.00
C ASP A 210 -21.95 12.99 0.56
N LEU A 211 -20.85 12.22 0.39
CA LEU A 211 -20.41 11.73 -0.92
C LEU A 211 -21.42 10.80 -1.58
N ARG A 212 -22.07 9.92 -0.78
CA ARG A 212 -23.13 9.03 -1.28
C ARG A 212 -24.37 9.80 -1.70
N GLN A 213 -24.84 10.78 -0.91
CA GLN A 213 -25.96 11.63 -1.27
C GLN A 213 -25.72 12.45 -2.53
N SER A 214 -24.44 12.82 -2.77
CA SER A 214 -24.03 13.54 -3.98
C SER A 214 -23.87 12.63 -5.20
N GLY A 215 -24.12 11.32 -5.08
CA GLY A 215 -23.95 10.38 -6.19
C GLY A 215 -22.50 10.18 -6.64
N LEU A 216 -21.51 10.46 -5.80
CA LEU A 216 -20.09 10.29 -6.14
C LEU A 216 -19.53 8.95 -5.71
N VAL A 217 -20.11 8.35 -4.66
CA VAL A 217 -19.74 7.02 -4.18
C VAL A 217 -20.97 6.18 -3.87
N GLN A 218 -20.84 4.87 -4.03
CA GLN A 218 -21.77 3.87 -3.54
C GLN A 218 -21.07 3.01 -2.50
N ILE A 219 -21.82 2.60 -1.45
CA ILE A 219 -21.27 1.75 -0.38
C ILE A 219 -22.17 0.56 -0.21
N ASP A 220 -21.64 -0.64 -0.47
CA ASP A 220 -22.30 -1.91 -0.20
C ASP A 220 -21.40 -2.86 0.59
N ARG A 221 -21.92 -3.40 1.73
CA ARG A 221 -21.23 -4.40 2.57
C ARG A 221 -19.75 -4.09 2.86
N LYS A 222 -19.43 -2.80 3.12
CA LYS A 222 -18.07 -2.28 3.38
C LYS A 222 -17.16 -2.23 2.14
N LYS A 223 -17.66 -2.44 0.94
CA LYS A 223 -17.00 -2.08 -0.32
C LYS A 223 -17.46 -0.69 -0.74
N ILE A 224 -16.55 0.10 -1.24
CA ILE A 224 -16.79 1.45 -1.73
C ILE A 224 -16.55 1.44 -3.24
N THR A 225 -17.55 1.88 -3.99
CA THR A 225 -17.45 2.11 -5.44
C THR A 225 -17.42 3.61 -5.67
N VAL A 226 -16.40 4.11 -6.31
CA VAL A 226 -16.32 5.50 -6.80
C VAL A 226 -16.94 5.53 -8.19
N LEU A 227 -18.08 6.22 -8.31
CA LEU A 227 -18.88 6.22 -9.54
C LEU A 227 -18.24 7.06 -10.64
N ASP A 228 -17.65 8.21 -10.29
CA ASP A 228 -16.90 9.06 -11.20
C ASP A 228 -15.66 9.63 -10.49
N PRO A 229 -14.47 9.01 -10.67
CA PRO A 229 -13.23 9.49 -10.07
C PRO A 229 -12.83 10.90 -10.50
N ILE A 230 -13.18 11.30 -11.75
CA ILE A 230 -12.84 12.63 -12.28
C ILE A 230 -13.73 13.70 -11.63
N ALA A 231 -15.03 13.45 -11.54
CA ALA A 231 -15.94 14.37 -10.85
C ALA A 231 -15.60 14.46 -9.35
N LEU A 232 -15.24 13.34 -8.73
CA LEU A 232 -14.81 13.30 -7.34
C LEU A 232 -13.55 14.15 -7.12
N ALA A 233 -12.53 14.03 -7.97
CA ALA A 233 -11.32 14.82 -7.88
C ALA A 233 -11.60 16.33 -8.06
N LYS A 234 -12.39 16.71 -9.07
CA LYS A 234 -12.70 18.12 -9.39
C LYS A 234 -13.49 18.85 -8.29
N ARG A 235 -14.28 18.14 -7.50
CA ARG A 235 -15.12 18.74 -6.45
C ARG A 235 -14.30 19.21 -5.24
N PHE A 236 -13.10 18.69 -5.06
CA PHE A 236 -12.28 18.89 -3.86
C PHE A 236 -10.84 19.35 -4.18
N SER A 237 -10.61 19.81 -5.42
CA SER A 237 -9.34 20.42 -5.90
C SER A 237 -9.25 21.90 -5.57
#